data_64cdc94dd162fdf63296489df95bcc1f
#
_entry.id   64cdc94dd162fdf63296489df95bcc1f
#
_cell.length_a   1.000
_cell.length_b   1.000
_cell.length_c   1.000
_cell.angle_alpha   90.00
_cell.angle_beta   90.00
_cell.angle_gamma   90.00
#
_symmetry.space_group_name_H-M   'P 1'
#
loop_
_entity.id
_entity.type
_entity.pdbx_description
1 polymer ?
#
loop_
_entity_poly.entity_id
_entity_poly.type
_entity_poly.pdbx_seq_one_letter_code
_entity_poly.pdbx_strand_id
1 'polypeptide(L)'
;MSLTPAQTTLTLSGKLLTLERPVVMGIVNVTPDSFFAGSRIAGETALRTRFDQLVSEGAAIADLGAYSSRPGADEVSVTEEMERLRPALRILRDEYPDLPVSVDTFRSEVARMAVEEYGAAIINDISGGALDPEMYRTVAALQVPYILMHMKGDPQTMQSLTDYSDVTLDVIDYFTERIG
;
A
#
# COMPACT_ATOMS: atom_id res chain seq x y z
N MET A 1 25.62 19.51 -13.72
CA MET A 1 24.59 19.26 -12.71
C MET A 1 25.02 17.99 -11.96
N SER A 2 25.35 18.11 -10.68
CA SER A 2 25.60 16.93 -9.85
C SER A 2 24.23 16.28 -9.58
N LEU A 3 24.00 15.10 -10.12
CA LEU A 3 22.84 14.31 -9.76
C LEU A 3 23.00 13.94 -8.27
N THR A 4 22.08 14.37 -7.43
CA THR A 4 22.00 13.88 -6.06
C THR A 4 21.88 12.34 -6.14
N PRO A 5 22.70 11.56 -5.41
CA PRO A 5 22.55 10.11 -5.45
C PRO A 5 21.11 9.75 -5.05
N ALA A 6 20.49 8.87 -5.82
CA ALA A 6 19.16 8.36 -5.49
C ALA A 6 19.19 7.78 -4.07
N GLN A 7 18.12 8.01 -3.31
CA GLN A 7 18.00 7.40 -1.99
C GLN A 7 18.02 5.88 -2.15
N THR A 8 19.04 5.24 -1.61
CA THR A 8 19.26 3.80 -1.73
C THR A 8 18.82 3.02 -0.49
N THR A 9 18.25 3.73 0.49
CA THR A 9 17.81 3.12 1.76
C THR A 9 16.47 3.71 2.21
N LEU A 10 15.65 2.86 2.82
CA LEU A 10 14.43 3.23 3.53
C LEU A 10 14.51 2.75 4.97
N THR A 11 14.04 3.53 5.91
CA THR A 11 13.86 3.08 7.29
C THR A 11 12.43 2.57 7.45
N LEU A 12 12.27 1.27 7.71
CA LEU A 12 10.98 0.60 7.88
C LEU A 12 10.90 0.05 9.31
N SER A 13 10.02 0.61 10.12
CA SER A 13 9.83 0.20 11.53
C SER A 13 11.15 0.08 12.31
N GLY A 14 12.05 1.06 12.11
CA GLY A 14 13.38 1.09 12.76
C GLY A 14 14.45 0.20 12.13
N LYS A 15 14.13 -0.56 11.08
CA LYS A 15 15.09 -1.36 10.31
C LYS A 15 15.42 -0.66 8.99
N LEU A 16 16.70 -0.78 8.55
CA LEU A 16 17.15 -0.20 7.29
C LEU A 16 16.96 -1.21 6.16
N LEU A 17 16.16 -0.85 5.17
CA LEU A 17 16.06 -1.58 3.90
C LEU A 17 16.95 -0.92 2.86
N THR A 18 17.87 -1.69 2.28
CA THR A 18 18.75 -1.21 1.21
C THR A 18 18.12 -1.50 -0.16
N LEU A 19 18.09 -0.47 -1.02
CA LEU A 19 17.55 -0.52 -2.38
C LEU A 19 18.66 -0.51 -3.46
N GLU A 20 19.85 -0.99 -3.13
CA GLU A 20 20.96 -1.13 -4.10
C GLU A 20 20.64 -2.11 -5.22
N ARG A 21 19.74 -3.03 -4.95
CA ARG A 21 19.13 -3.95 -5.92
C ARG A 21 17.62 -3.86 -5.83
N PRO A 22 16.90 -4.12 -6.93
CA PRO A 22 15.43 -4.23 -6.88
C PRO A 22 14.99 -5.23 -5.81
N VAL A 23 14.01 -4.84 -5.00
CA VAL A 23 13.35 -5.71 -4.03
C VAL A 23 11.90 -5.96 -4.47
N VAL A 24 11.34 -7.08 -4.07
CA VAL A 24 9.96 -7.44 -4.43
C VAL A 24 9.02 -7.03 -3.30
N MET A 25 8.01 -6.24 -3.64
CA MET A 25 6.85 -5.98 -2.80
C MET A 25 5.70 -6.87 -3.27
N GLY A 26 5.34 -7.86 -2.45
CA GLY A 26 4.36 -8.88 -2.81
C GLY A 26 2.95 -8.48 -2.42
N ILE A 27 2.02 -8.45 -3.39
CA ILE A 27 0.64 -8.02 -3.22
C ILE A 27 -0.21 -9.12 -2.56
N VAL A 28 -1.02 -8.71 -1.58
CA VAL A 28 -2.04 -9.55 -0.91
C VAL A 28 -3.37 -8.78 -0.81
N ASN A 29 -4.32 -9.14 -1.66
CA ASN A 29 -5.66 -8.54 -1.63
C ASN A 29 -6.56 -9.30 -0.64
N VAL A 30 -6.92 -8.65 0.47
CA VAL A 30 -7.78 -9.21 1.52
C VAL A 30 -9.25 -8.92 1.26
N THR A 31 -9.72 -9.28 0.07
CA THR A 31 -11.15 -9.16 -0.30
C THR A 31 -11.92 -10.39 0.18
N PRO A 32 -13.25 -10.27 0.44
CA PRO A 32 -14.08 -11.40 0.88
C PRO A 32 -13.97 -12.63 -0.01
N ASP A 33 -13.94 -12.44 -1.31
CA ASP A 33 -13.83 -13.51 -2.30
C ASP A 33 -12.47 -14.21 -2.30
N SER A 34 -11.43 -13.53 -1.83
CA SER A 34 -10.06 -14.06 -1.86
C SER A 34 -9.74 -14.94 -0.65
N PHE A 35 -10.26 -14.62 0.55
CA PHE A 35 -9.83 -15.28 1.78
C PHE A 35 -10.94 -15.67 2.75
N PHE A 36 -12.16 -15.14 2.61
CA PHE A 36 -13.22 -15.30 3.62
C PHE A 36 -14.47 -16.07 3.16
N ALA A 37 -14.41 -16.73 2.00
CA ALA A 37 -15.56 -17.43 1.38
C ALA A 37 -16.10 -18.65 2.16
N GLY A 38 -15.62 -18.97 3.35
CA GLY A 38 -16.11 -20.11 4.10
C GLY A 38 -16.26 -19.84 5.60
N SER A 39 -15.17 -19.61 6.28
CA SER A 39 -15.14 -19.29 7.70
C SER A 39 -13.94 -18.42 8.03
N ARG A 40 -14.01 -17.70 9.16
CA ARG A 40 -12.89 -16.89 9.65
C ARG A 40 -11.60 -17.70 9.81
N ILE A 41 -11.70 -18.94 10.30
CA ILE A 41 -10.54 -19.83 10.49
C ILE A 41 -9.93 -20.22 9.15
N ALA A 42 -10.74 -20.54 8.14
CA ALA A 42 -10.26 -20.85 6.80
C ALA A 42 -9.57 -19.66 6.16
N GLY A 43 -10.11 -18.44 6.36
CA GLY A 43 -9.52 -17.20 5.88
C GLY A 43 -8.16 -16.93 6.50
N GLU A 44 -7.99 -17.08 7.81
CA GLU A 44 -6.72 -16.89 8.49
C GLU A 44 -5.67 -17.93 8.05
N THR A 45 -6.09 -19.19 7.83
CA THR A 45 -5.18 -20.23 7.31
C THR A 45 -4.71 -19.89 5.90
N ALA A 46 -5.60 -19.44 5.03
CA ALA A 46 -5.24 -19.03 3.68
C ALA A 46 -4.29 -17.81 3.66
N LEU A 47 -4.49 -16.85 4.57
CA LEU A 47 -3.57 -15.72 4.76
C LEU A 47 -2.17 -16.19 5.16
N ARG A 48 -2.06 -17.07 6.16
CA ARG A 48 -0.76 -17.63 6.58
C ARG A 48 -0.07 -18.34 5.43
N THR A 49 -0.79 -19.19 4.69
CA THR A 49 -0.25 -19.88 3.50
C THR A 49 0.28 -18.87 2.48
N ARG A 50 -0.44 -17.76 2.27
CA ARG A 50 0.00 -16.72 1.34
C ARG A 50 1.24 -15.97 1.84
N PHE A 51 1.32 -15.68 3.13
CA PHE A 51 2.49 -15.02 3.72
C PHE A 51 3.72 -15.94 3.72
N ASP A 52 3.55 -17.22 4.04
CA ASP A 52 4.63 -18.23 3.93
C ASP A 52 5.17 -18.31 2.50
N GLN A 53 4.27 -18.27 1.51
CA GLN A 53 4.64 -18.25 0.10
C GLN A 53 5.45 -17.00 -0.23
N LEU A 54 4.99 -15.79 0.16
CA LEU A 54 5.72 -14.55 -0.08
C LEU A 54 7.13 -14.58 0.50
N VAL A 55 7.26 -15.04 1.75
CA VAL A 55 8.57 -15.15 2.42
C VAL A 55 9.47 -16.15 1.70
N SER A 56 8.94 -17.33 1.35
CA SER A 56 9.70 -18.37 0.67
C SER A 56 10.14 -17.99 -0.75
N GLU A 57 9.35 -17.15 -1.44
CA GLU A 57 9.65 -16.61 -2.76
C GLU A 57 10.56 -15.39 -2.72
N GLY A 58 10.90 -14.89 -1.52
CA GLY A 58 11.87 -13.81 -1.32
C GLY A 58 11.27 -12.40 -1.43
N ALA A 59 9.98 -12.22 -1.15
CA ALA A 59 9.41 -10.88 -1.00
C ALA A 59 10.05 -10.16 0.18
N ALA A 60 10.45 -8.90 -0.03
CA ALA A 60 11.02 -8.05 0.99
C ALA A 60 9.97 -7.24 1.74
N ILE A 61 8.78 -7.08 1.18
CA ILE A 61 7.66 -6.31 1.71
C ILE A 61 6.37 -7.03 1.34
N ALA A 62 5.40 -7.09 2.26
CA ALA A 62 4.02 -7.49 1.95
C ALA A 62 3.14 -6.25 1.78
N ASP A 63 2.43 -6.13 0.66
CA ASP A 63 1.52 -5.02 0.37
C ASP A 63 0.07 -5.47 0.47
N LEU A 64 -0.63 -5.00 1.51
CA LEU A 64 -2.00 -5.39 1.83
C LEU A 64 -2.99 -4.40 1.26
N GLY A 65 -3.92 -4.86 0.41
CA GLY A 65 -5.05 -4.08 -0.08
C GLY A 65 -6.39 -4.73 0.26
N ALA A 66 -7.36 -3.95 0.74
CA ALA A 66 -8.72 -4.41 1.04
C ALA A 66 -9.79 -3.73 0.19
N TYR A 67 -9.40 -2.76 -0.61
CA TYR A 67 -10.23 -2.06 -1.59
C TYR A 67 -9.90 -2.59 -2.99
N SER A 68 -10.92 -2.86 -3.80
CA SER A 68 -10.71 -3.25 -5.19
C SER A 68 -10.82 -2.04 -6.11
N SER A 69 -9.73 -1.71 -6.77
CA SER A 69 -9.71 -0.66 -7.81
C SER A 69 -10.22 -1.15 -9.18
N ARG A 70 -10.74 -2.38 -9.27
CA ARG A 70 -11.27 -2.93 -10.52
C ARG A 70 -12.55 -2.20 -10.91
N PRO A 71 -12.76 -1.91 -12.22
CA PRO A 71 -14.03 -1.36 -12.70
C PRO A 71 -15.22 -2.23 -12.28
N GLY A 72 -16.24 -1.62 -11.67
CA GLY A 72 -17.44 -2.34 -11.23
C GLY A 72 -17.33 -3.05 -9.89
N ALA A 73 -16.24 -2.88 -9.14
CA ALA A 73 -16.17 -3.34 -7.75
C ALA A 73 -17.12 -2.51 -6.87
N ASP A 74 -17.74 -3.19 -5.89
CA ASP A 74 -18.57 -2.51 -4.89
C ASP A 74 -17.76 -1.50 -4.09
N GLU A 75 -18.41 -0.39 -3.73
CA GLU A 75 -17.81 0.62 -2.87
C GLU A 75 -17.68 0.06 -1.44
N VAL A 76 -16.45 0.07 -0.93
CA VAL A 76 -16.12 -0.40 0.42
C VAL A 76 -16.08 0.79 1.35
N SER A 77 -16.81 0.76 2.47
CA SER A 77 -16.72 1.81 3.49
C SER A 77 -15.37 1.78 4.22
N VAL A 78 -14.99 2.90 4.86
CA VAL A 78 -13.77 2.98 5.69
C VAL A 78 -13.75 1.89 6.76
N THR A 79 -14.87 1.72 7.47
CA THR A 79 -15.01 0.70 8.54
C THR A 79 -14.82 -0.71 7.98
N GLU A 80 -15.42 -1.00 6.84
CA GLU A 80 -15.31 -2.31 6.21
C GLU A 80 -13.89 -2.59 5.72
N GLU A 81 -13.21 -1.60 5.15
CA GLU A 81 -11.80 -1.72 4.75
C GLU A 81 -10.90 -2.04 5.94
N MET A 82 -11.10 -1.33 7.07
CA MET A 82 -10.39 -1.62 8.31
C MET A 82 -10.66 -3.05 8.81
N GLU A 83 -11.93 -3.47 8.83
CA GLU A 83 -12.31 -4.81 9.28
C GLU A 83 -11.68 -5.92 8.43
N ARG A 84 -11.59 -5.72 7.12
CA ARG A 84 -10.93 -6.64 6.20
C ARG A 84 -9.42 -6.72 6.43
N LEU A 85 -8.76 -5.59 6.70
CA LEU A 85 -7.31 -5.52 6.93
C LEU A 85 -6.87 -6.09 8.29
N ARG A 86 -7.65 -5.87 9.36
CA ARG A 86 -7.26 -6.23 10.74
C ARG A 86 -6.77 -7.68 10.92
N PRO A 87 -7.42 -8.72 10.39
CA PRO A 87 -6.93 -10.09 10.53
C PRO A 87 -5.55 -10.31 9.91
N ALA A 88 -5.31 -9.78 8.72
CA ALA A 88 -4.05 -9.91 8.01
C ALA A 88 -2.92 -9.14 8.71
N LEU A 89 -3.21 -7.88 9.10
CA LEU A 89 -2.27 -7.03 9.84
C LEU A 89 -1.85 -7.68 11.17
N ARG A 90 -2.81 -8.25 11.91
CA ARG A 90 -2.54 -8.96 13.16
C ARG A 90 -1.61 -10.15 12.93
N ILE A 91 -1.90 -11.01 11.94
CA ILE A 91 -1.08 -12.18 11.62
C ILE A 91 0.35 -11.74 11.25
N LEU A 92 0.49 -10.73 10.41
CA LEU A 92 1.81 -10.23 10.01
C LEU A 92 2.60 -9.67 11.19
N ARG A 93 1.97 -8.85 12.03
CA ARG A 93 2.62 -8.29 13.23
C ARG A 93 3.09 -9.38 14.20
N ASP A 94 2.24 -10.38 14.45
CA ASP A 94 2.46 -11.37 15.51
C ASP A 94 3.32 -12.55 15.05
N GLU A 95 3.21 -12.96 13.78
CA GLU A 95 3.83 -14.19 13.24
C GLU A 95 4.96 -13.91 12.24
N TYR A 96 5.01 -12.71 11.61
CA TYR A 96 6.01 -12.34 10.58
C TYR A 96 6.70 -10.99 10.90
N PRO A 97 7.29 -10.81 12.10
CA PRO A 97 7.83 -9.51 12.54
C PRO A 97 9.01 -8.99 11.71
N ASP A 98 9.60 -9.84 10.88
CA ASP A 98 10.72 -9.49 10.01
C ASP A 98 10.28 -9.10 8.58
N LEU A 99 9.00 -9.28 8.24
CA LEU A 99 8.44 -8.89 6.96
C LEU A 99 7.75 -7.53 7.09
N PRO A 100 8.35 -6.44 6.57
CA PRO A 100 7.72 -5.12 6.57
C PRO A 100 6.38 -5.14 5.84
N VAL A 101 5.41 -4.40 6.37
CA VAL A 101 4.06 -4.30 5.81
C VAL A 101 3.86 -2.94 5.16
N SER A 102 3.44 -2.95 3.91
CA SER A 102 2.83 -1.83 3.20
C SER A 102 1.31 -2.00 3.22
N VAL A 103 0.57 -0.90 3.31
CA VAL A 103 -0.89 -0.91 3.20
C VAL A 103 -1.32 -0.06 2.02
N ASP A 104 -1.98 -0.70 1.04
CA ASP A 104 -2.58 -0.05 -0.12
C ASP A 104 -3.93 0.55 0.29
N THR A 105 -3.93 1.85 0.51
CA THR A 105 -5.11 2.63 0.86
C THR A 105 -4.94 4.09 0.48
N PHE A 106 -6.04 4.72 0.04
CA PHE A 106 -6.13 6.16 -0.18
C PHE A 106 -6.87 6.89 0.95
N ARG A 107 -7.06 6.22 2.12
CA ARG A 107 -7.82 6.76 3.26
C ARG A 107 -6.92 6.95 4.46
N SER A 108 -6.83 8.16 4.95
CA SER A 108 -5.98 8.55 6.08
C SER A 108 -6.33 7.84 7.38
N GLU A 109 -7.62 7.56 7.62
CA GLU A 109 -8.07 6.81 8.81
C GLU A 109 -7.57 5.36 8.79
N VAL A 110 -7.61 4.70 7.61
CA VAL A 110 -7.09 3.35 7.43
C VAL A 110 -5.57 3.33 7.61
N ALA A 111 -4.86 4.31 7.03
CA ALA A 111 -3.43 4.47 7.18
C ALA A 111 -3.04 4.63 8.65
N ARG A 112 -3.76 5.47 9.41
CA ARG A 112 -3.54 5.67 10.84
C ARG A 112 -3.72 4.37 11.63
N MET A 113 -4.82 3.69 11.45
CA MET A 113 -5.09 2.40 12.12
C MET A 113 -3.99 1.37 11.81
N ALA A 114 -3.60 1.23 10.54
CA ALA A 114 -2.60 0.27 10.14
C ALA A 114 -1.22 0.53 10.78
N VAL A 115 -0.81 1.79 10.85
CA VAL A 115 0.49 2.16 11.44
C VAL A 115 0.44 2.13 12.97
N GLU A 116 -0.53 2.80 13.60
CA GLU A 116 -0.56 2.98 15.06
C GLU A 116 -0.94 1.69 15.80
N GLU A 117 -1.86 0.87 15.26
CA GLU A 117 -2.31 -0.35 15.95
C GLU A 117 -1.49 -1.60 15.55
N TYR A 118 -0.97 -1.63 14.31
CA TYR A 118 -0.34 -2.86 13.76
C TYR A 118 1.10 -2.68 13.30
N GLY A 119 1.64 -1.46 13.29
CA GLY A 119 3.04 -1.22 12.94
C GLY A 119 3.32 -1.32 11.45
N ALA A 120 2.33 -1.05 10.58
CA ALA A 120 2.57 -0.95 9.15
C ALA A 120 3.70 0.05 8.87
N ALA A 121 4.62 -0.34 8.00
CA ALA A 121 5.87 0.38 7.78
C ALA A 121 5.82 1.34 6.59
N ILE A 122 4.84 1.17 5.69
CA ILE A 122 4.69 1.94 4.45
C ILE A 122 3.20 2.16 4.19
N ILE A 123 2.84 3.33 3.66
CA ILE A 123 1.54 3.58 3.05
C ILE A 123 1.71 3.68 1.54
N ASN A 124 0.96 2.87 0.80
CA ASN A 124 0.90 2.85 -0.65
C ASN A 124 -0.44 3.45 -1.11
N ASP A 125 -0.40 4.60 -1.80
CA ASP A 125 -1.62 5.32 -2.18
C ASP A 125 -1.73 5.47 -3.69
N ILE A 126 -2.66 4.72 -4.27
CA ILE A 126 -2.99 4.76 -5.71
C ILE A 126 -3.47 6.14 -6.17
N SER A 127 -4.03 6.95 -5.27
CA SER A 127 -4.55 8.28 -5.60
C SER A 127 -3.52 9.39 -5.50
N GLY A 128 -2.36 9.11 -4.87
CA GLY A 128 -1.36 10.14 -4.61
C GLY A 128 -1.92 11.29 -3.79
N GLY A 129 -2.74 11.03 -2.79
CA GLY A 129 -3.37 12.01 -1.91
C GLY A 129 -4.59 12.73 -2.49
N ALA A 130 -5.00 12.43 -3.72
CA ALA A 130 -6.09 13.15 -4.38
C ALA A 130 -7.48 12.82 -3.83
N LEU A 131 -7.67 11.62 -3.26
CA LEU A 131 -8.97 11.16 -2.76
C LEU A 131 -9.20 11.43 -1.27
N ASP A 132 -8.14 11.75 -0.51
CA ASP A 132 -8.26 12.13 0.90
C ASP A 132 -7.30 13.29 1.21
N PRO A 133 -7.81 14.52 1.44
CA PRO A 133 -6.99 15.70 1.70
C PRO A 133 -6.18 15.61 3.01
N GLU A 134 -6.55 14.73 3.94
CA GLU A 134 -5.82 14.51 5.19
C GLU A 134 -4.67 13.50 5.04
N MET A 135 -4.53 12.82 3.90
CA MET A 135 -3.53 11.76 3.71
C MET A 135 -2.10 12.27 3.96
N TYR A 136 -1.70 13.35 3.31
CA TYR A 136 -0.33 13.88 3.47
C TYR A 136 -0.01 14.29 4.92
N ARG A 137 -0.96 14.97 5.58
CA ARG A 137 -0.80 15.35 6.98
C ARG A 137 -0.67 14.11 7.87
N THR A 138 -1.48 13.09 7.60
CA THR A 138 -1.48 11.84 8.36
C THR A 138 -0.16 11.10 8.20
N VAL A 139 0.28 10.88 6.97
CA VAL A 139 1.54 10.17 6.70
C VAL A 139 2.75 10.92 7.27
N ALA A 140 2.77 12.24 7.16
CA ALA A 140 3.80 13.08 7.76
C ALA A 140 3.83 12.96 9.29
N ALA A 141 2.67 12.91 9.95
CA ALA A 141 2.57 12.72 11.39
C ALA A 141 2.99 11.31 11.82
N LEU A 142 2.68 10.30 11.03
CA LEU A 142 3.05 8.90 11.27
C LEU A 142 4.55 8.63 10.98
N GLN A 143 5.20 9.49 10.23
CA GLN A 143 6.63 9.38 9.85
C GLN A 143 6.99 8.05 9.18
N VAL A 144 6.11 7.54 8.34
CA VAL A 144 6.34 6.34 7.53
C VAL A 144 6.59 6.73 6.07
N PRO A 145 7.36 5.95 5.31
CA PRO A 145 7.47 6.08 3.86
C PRO A 145 6.10 6.05 3.19
N TYR A 146 5.95 6.88 2.17
CA TYR A 146 4.73 6.99 1.38
C TYR A 146 5.02 6.73 -0.08
N ILE A 147 4.33 5.75 -0.65
CA ILE A 147 4.39 5.47 -2.09
C ILE A 147 3.26 6.24 -2.76
N LEU A 148 3.66 7.20 -3.57
CA LEU A 148 2.79 8.11 -4.27
C LEU A 148 2.70 7.68 -5.73
N MET A 149 1.52 7.24 -6.18
CA MET A 149 1.30 6.86 -7.57
C MET A 149 0.79 8.06 -8.39
N HIS A 150 1.27 8.18 -9.63
CA HIS A 150 0.63 9.04 -10.62
C HIS A 150 -0.70 8.42 -11.07
N MET A 151 -1.78 9.19 -10.98
CA MET A 151 -3.10 8.79 -11.45
C MET A 151 -3.79 9.97 -12.16
N LYS A 152 -4.34 9.72 -13.34
CA LYS A 152 -5.19 10.67 -14.07
C LYS A 152 -6.65 10.27 -13.88
N GLY A 153 -7.47 11.16 -13.29
CA GLY A 153 -8.84 10.85 -12.88
C GLY A 153 -8.91 10.14 -11.52
N ASP A 154 -9.66 9.07 -11.45
CA ASP A 154 -9.86 8.23 -10.27
C ASP A 154 -9.63 6.74 -10.60
N PRO A 155 -9.63 5.82 -9.63
CA PRO A 155 -9.38 4.39 -9.87
C PRO A 155 -10.34 3.73 -10.86
N GLN A 156 -11.54 4.27 -11.05
CA GLN A 156 -12.51 3.72 -12.00
C GLN A 156 -12.32 4.25 -13.42
N THR A 157 -11.79 5.49 -13.57
CA THR A 157 -11.69 6.19 -14.85
C THR A 157 -10.25 6.22 -15.40
N MET A 158 -9.22 6.02 -14.59
CA MET A 158 -7.81 6.15 -14.97
C MET A 158 -7.41 5.30 -16.19
N GLN A 159 -8.01 4.13 -16.37
CA GLN A 159 -7.70 3.25 -17.51
C GLN A 159 -8.21 3.78 -18.84
N SER A 160 -9.19 4.68 -18.85
CA SER A 160 -9.72 5.34 -20.03
C SER A 160 -9.05 6.69 -20.34
N LEU A 161 -8.33 7.27 -19.38
CA LEU A 161 -7.68 8.56 -19.47
C LEU A 161 -6.20 8.42 -19.87
N THR A 162 -5.96 7.85 -21.06
CA THR A 162 -4.61 7.49 -21.53
C THR A 162 -4.04 8.48 -22.55
N ASP A 163 -4.74 9.55 -22.86
CA ASP A 163 -4.28 10.57 -23.79
C ASP A 163 -3.31 11.54 -23.11
N TYR A 164 -2.07 11.54 -23.58
CA TYR A 164 -0.98 12.41 -23.15
C TYR A 164 -0.32 13.04 -24.38
N SER A 165 -0.02 14.34 -24.30
CA SER A 165 0.86 14.96 -25.30
C SER A 165 2.32 14.54 -25.09
N ASP A 166 2.73 14.41 -23.83
CA ASP A 166 4.01 13.86 -23.39
C ASP A 166 3.82 13.25 -21.99
N VAL A 167 3.76 11.92 -21.92
CA VAL A 167 3.53 11.21 -20.65
C VAL A 167 4.63 11.46 -19.62
N THR A 168 5.87 11.66 -20.06
CA THR A 168 6.99 11.90 -19.17
C THR A 168 6.88 13.26 -18.50
N LEU A 169 6.54 14.28 -19.26
CA LEU A 169 6.32 15.63 -18.70
C LEU A 169 5.11 15.65 -17.78
N ASP A 170 3.97 15.06 -18.17
CA ASP A 170 2.77 14.98 -17.34
C ASP A 170 3.06 14.32 -15.98
N VAL A 171 3.84 13.23 -15.96
CA VAL A 171 4.25 12.54 -14.72
C VAL A 171 5.20 13.39 -13.87
N ILE A 172 6.15 14.08 -14.50
CA ILE A 172 7.07 14.99 -13.80
C ILE A 172 6.30 16.16 -13.18
N ASP A 173 5.40 16.78 -13.91
CA ASP A 173 4.59 17.91 -13.45
C ASP A 173 3.68 17.48 -12.30
N TYR A 174 3.04 16.31 -12.42
CA TYR A 174 2.21 15.72 -11.37
C TYR A 174 2.97 15.55 -10.05
N PHE A 175 4.17 14.95 -10.10
CA PHE A 175 4.96 14.76 -8.89
C PHE A 175 5.57 16.06 -8.37
N THR A 176 5.96 16.99 -9.25
CA THR A 176 6.48 18.30 -8.84
C THR A 176 5.43 19.08 -8.03
N GLU A 177 4.18 19.06 -8.48
CA GLU A 177 3.07 19.70 -7.76
C GLU A 177 2.81 19.09 -6.37
N ARG A 178 2.99 17.77 -6.24
CA ARG A 178 2.63 17.05 -5.00
C ARG A 178 3.76 16.94 -3.98
N ILE A 179 5.01 17.06 -4.42
CA ILE A 179 6.19 16.96 -3.54
C ILE A 179 6.74 18.35 -3.18
N GLY A 180 6.44 19.38 -4.01
CA GLY A 180 6.86 20.77 -3.78
C GLY A 180 6.00 21.45 -2.78
#